data_52aa999564e9607f69f205663c37d775
#
_entry.id   52aa999564e9607f69f205663c37d775
#
_cell.length_a   1.000
_cell.length_b   1.000
_cell.length_c   1.000
_cell.angle_alpha   90.00
_cell.angle_beta   90.00
_cell.angle_gamma   90.00
#
_symmetry.space_group_name_H-M   'P 1'
#
loop_
_entity.id
_entity.type
_entity.pdbx_description
1 polymer ?
#
loop_
_entity_poly.entity_id
_entity_poly.type
_entity_poly.pdbx_seq_one_letter_code
_entity_poly.pdbx_strand_id
1 'polypeptide(L)'
;MTELAGRGATWGSVLSVAEFAAVRSAGFEPAGQVFGAAVYPLSATAAVSCPGTAATSLTPRAPGRVTGWAGPAARIAQALCDGYRTAIDRMTGECSGIGGHGVVGASLHVTENPGDNFTAATVEFKVIGTAVRGRGCPPLARPFTSGLSGSDFAKLLMDGWVPAGIALGISAAGLHDTLVTTSSGPWGTGNAEVPAYTSLMAHVRQDARSRLEQTVRELGADGVVVSAMTLRVRSDACHAHPAGADHFAEAVITGTAVARFAGRRKAPRPPSLAVLPLDAGGAQDSPSWPRTPPR
;
A
#
# COMPACT_ATOMS: atom_id res chain seq x y z
N MET A 1 13.64 9.31 32.31
CA MET A 1 14.38 10.48 31.74
C MET A 1 15.86 10.49 32.05
N THR A 2 16.32 9.86 33.11
CA THR A 2 17.72 9.98 33.60
C THR A 2 18.73 9.14 32.78
N GLU A 3 18.32 8.08 32.11
CA GLU A 3 19.24 7.19 31.37
C GLU A 3 19.55 7.64 29.94
N LEU A 4 18.68 8.43 29.31
CA LEU A 4 18.90 8.98 27.97
C LEU A 4 19.79 10.24 27.99
N ALA A 5 19.86 10.96 29.10
CA ALA A 5 20.69 12.16 29.28
C ALA A 5 22.19 11.86 29.32
N GLY A 6 22.59 10.59 29.50
CA GLY A 6 24.01 10.20 29.62
C GLY A 6 24.77 10.05 28.30
N ARG A 7 24.12 10.10 27.13
CA ARG A 7 24.77 9.81 25.84
C ARG A 7 24.98 11.00 24.92
N GLY A 8 24.65 12.23 25.33
CA GLY A 8 24.97 13.45 24.56
C GLY A 8 24.34 13.53 23.14
N ALA A 9 23.51 12.57 22.75
CA ALA A 9 22.86 12.53 21.44
C ALA A 9 21.48 13.17 21.50
N THR A 10 21.21 14.10 20.60
CA THR A 10 19.86 14.67 20.42
C THR A 10 18.88 13.56 20.01
N TRP A 11 17.81 13.41 20.79
CA TRP A 11 16.77 12.45 20.51
C TRP A 11 15.72 13.05 19.56
N GLY A 12 15.34 12.34 18.49
CA GLY A 12 14.32 12.71 17.53
C GLY A 12 13.17 11.71 17.49
N SER A 13 11.99 12.17 17.10
CA SER A 13 10.80 11.33 16.88
C SER A 13 9.94 11.93 15.77
N VAL A 14 9.31 11.11 14.97
CA VAL A 14 8.29 11.55 13.99
C VAL A 14 6.89 11.60 14.60
N LEU A 15 6.72 11.18 15.84
CA LEU A 15 5.44 11.21 16.55
C LEU A 15 5.12 12.64 17.02
N SER A 16 3.88 13.05 16.87
CA SER A 16 3.35 14.24 17.53
C SER A 16 3.38 14.08 19.05
N VAL A 17 3.22 15.18 19.81
CA VAL A 17 3.18 15.14 21.26
C VAL A 17 2.06 14.23 21.79
N ALA A 18 0.89 14.26 21.14
CA ALA A 18 -0.25 13.41 21.53
C ALA A 18 0.04 11.92 21.28
N GLU A 19 0.63 11.60 20.15
CA GLU A 19 1.04 10.23 19.80
C GLU A 19 2.15 9.71 20.71
N PHE A 20 3.09 10.58 21.06
CA PHE A 20 4.12 10.27 22.05
C PHE A 20 3.52 9.87 23.40
N ALA A 21 2.56 10.66 23.89
CA ALA A 21 1.85 10.35 25.13
C ALA A 21 1.06 9.04 25.04
N ALA A 22 0.38 8.82 23.91
CA ALA A 22 -0.40 7.60 23.66
C ALA A 22 0.48 6.34 23.64
N VAL A 23 1.64 6.37 22.98
CA VAL A 23 2.60 5.26 22.95
C VAL A 23 3.10 4.95 24.37
N ARG A 24 3.40 5.99 25.18
CA ARG A 24 3.81 5.80 26.56
C ARG A 24 2.72 5.22 27.45
N SER A 25 1.47 5.63 27.26
CA SER A 25 0.33 5.06 28.00
C SER A 25 0.09 3.58 27.66
N ALA A 26 0.45 3.16 26.46
CA ALA A 26 0.39 1.76 26.03
C ALA A 26 1.57 0.90 26.54
N GLY A 27 2.47 1.47 27.35
CA GLY A 27 3.59 0.73 27.97
C GLY A 27 4.87 0.71 27.13
N PHE A 28 4.98 1.57 26.12
CA PHE A 28 6.18 1.69 25.30
C PHE A 28 6.88 3.03 25.52
N GLU A 29 8.20 3.04 25.40
CA GLU A 29 9.02 4.24 25.41
C GLU A 29 9.58 4.50 24.01
N PRO A 30 9.34 5.67 23.41
CA PRO A 30 10.03 6.08 22.19
C PRO A 30 11.55 6.11 22.40
N ALA A 31 12.29 5.41 21.56
CA ALA A 31 13.75 5.24 21.67
C ALA A 31 14.52 6.16 20.74
N GLY A 32 13.95 6.54 19.60
CA GLY A 32 14.56 7.44 18.62
C GLY A 32 13.90 7.32 17.24
N GLN A 33 14.22 8.28 16.38
CA GLN A 33 13.86 8.22 14.96
C GLN A 33 14.73 7.16 14.27
N VAL A 34 14.13 6.40 13.35
CA VAL A 34 14.82 5.40 12.53
C VAL A 34 14.43 5.58 11.07
N PHE A 35 15.39 5.25 10.19
CA PHE A 35 15.30 5.51 8.77
C PHE A 35 15.84 4.32 7.97
N GLY A 36 15.29 4.11 6.79
CA GLY A 36 15.81 3.19 5.80
C GLY A 36 15.58 3.72 4.40
N ALA A 37 16.59 3.62 3.54
CA ALA A 37 16.47 4.05 2.16
C ALA A 37 17.08 3.01 1.22
N ALA A 38 16.53 2.94 0.00
CA ALA A 38 17.05 2.13 -1.09
C ALA A 38 16.83 2.86 -2.42
N VAL A 39 17.75 2.70 -3.35
CA VAL A 39 17.62 3.24 -4.70
C VAL A 39 17.78 2.08 -5.67
N TYR A 40 16.83 1.94 -6.59
CA TYR A 40 16.82 0.92 -7.62
C TYR A 40 16.78 1.55 -9.00
N PRO A 41 17.58 1.10 -9.97
CA PRO A 41 17.42 1.53 -11.34
C PRO A 41 16.13 0.93 -11.90
N LEU A 42 15.27 1.76 -12.47
CA LEU A 42 14.27 1.29 -13.42
C LEU A 42 15.01 1.12 -14.74
N SER A 43 15.61 -0.02 -14.91
CA SER A 43 16.36 -0.32 -16.10
C SER A 43 15.49 -0.10 -17.34
N ALA A 44 16.03 0.60 -18.34
CA ALA A 44 15.41 0.79 -19.66
C ALA A 44 15.07 -0.54 -20.38
N THR A 45 15.57 -1.67 -19.86
CA THR A 45 15.14 -3.02 -20.29
C THR A 45 13.68 -3.32 -19.96
N ALA A 46 13.04 -2.53 -19.10
CA ALA A 46 11.58 -2.56 -18.98
C ALA A 46 10.89 -1.96 -20.22
N ALA A 47 11.55 -1.07 -20.95
CA ALA A 47 11.01 -0.41 -22.14
C ALA A 47 11.12 -1.25 -23.43
N VAL A 48 11.78 -2.41 -23.40
CA VAL A 48 12.22 -3.06 -24.65
C VAL A 48 11.28 -4.12 -25.18
N SER A 49 10.28 -4.55 -24.44
CA SER A 49 9.38 -5.60 -24.93
C SER A 49 7.95 -5.09 -24.93
N CYS A 50 7.51 -4.59 -26.06
CA CYS A 50 6.10 -4.34 -26.31
C CYS A 50 5.28 -5.56 -25.87
N PRO A 51 4.25 -5.41 -25.03
CA PRO A 51 3.35 -6.51 -24.66
C PRO A 51 2.74 -7.20 -25.89
N GLY A 52 2.67 -6.50 -27.03
CA GLY A 52 2.22 -7.03 -28.33
C GLY A 52 3.21 -7.99 -28.98
N THR A 53 4.53 -7.82 -28.80
CA THR A 53 5.54 -8.70 -29.41
C THR A 53 5.71 -10.05 -28.70
N ALA A 54 5.33 -10.16 -27.44
CA ALA A 54 5.27 -11.44 -26.75
C ALA A 54 4.16 -12.35 -27.28
N ALA A 55 3.33 -11.88 -28.20
CA ALA A 55 2.18 -12.59 -28.77
C ALA A 55 2.45 -13.26 -30.12
N THR A 56 3.72 -13.47 -30.52
CA THR A 56 4.07 -14.22 -31.75
C THR A 56 3.90 -15.74 -31.64
N SER A 57 3.34 -16.27 -30.58
CA SER A 57 2.79 -17.61 -30.60
C SER A 57 1.44 -17.61 -31.31
N LEU A 58 1.34 -18.39 -32.36
CA LEU A 58 0.30 -18.57 -33.38
C LEU A 58 -1.15 -18.88 -32.90
N THR A 59 -1.53 -18.52 -31.73
CA THR A 59 -2.93 -18.64 -31.26
C THR A 59 -3.63 -17.31 -31.36
N PRO A 60 -4.82 -17.20 -32.00
CA PRO A 60 -5.61 -15.98 -32.04
C PRO A 60 -5.99 -15.61 -30.59
N ARG A 61 -5.38 -14.56 -30.08
CA ARG A 61 -5.66 -14.07 -28.74
C ARG A 61 -6.84 -13.10 -28.83
N ALA A 62 -7.83 -13.32 -27.99
CA ALA A 62 -9.00 -12.45 -27.93
C ALA A 62 -8.56 -10.98 -27.71
N PRO A 63 -9.14 -10.02 -28.47
CA PRO A 63 -8.84 -8.60 -28.29
C PRO A 63 -9.13 -8.16 -26.86
N GLY A 64 -8.25 -7.35 -26.28
CA GLY A 64 -8.47 -6.79 -24.93
C GLY A 64 -8.03 -7.67 -23.76
N ARG A 65 -7.32 -8.79 -24.00
CA ARG A 65 -6.80 -9.58 -22.90
C ARG A 65 -5.58 -8.89 -22.28
N VAL A 66 -5.72 -8.50 -21.01
CA VAL A 66 -4.62 -8.00 -20.19
C VAL A 66 -3.52 -9.07 -20.14
N THR A 67 -2.34 -8.74 -20.68
CA THR A 67 -1.20 -9.66 -20.67
C THR A 67 -0.54 -9.57 -19.29
N GLY A 68 -0.98 -10.44 -18.36
CA GLY A 68 -0.36 -10.54 -17.04
C GLY A 68 1.02 -11.21 -17.11
N TRP A 69 1.96 -10.77 -16.29
CA TRP A 69 3.09 -11.50 -15.67
C TRP A 69 4.30 -11.89 -16.50
N ALA A 70 4.30 -11.89 -17.80
CA ALA A 70 5.47 -12.24 -18.59
C ALA A 70 5.99 -10.99 -19.30
N GLY A 71 7.04 -10.38 -18.78
CA GLY A 71 7.68 -9.27 -19.45
C GLY A 71 8.05 -8.09 -18.53
N PRO A 72 8.16 -6.88 -19.06
CA PRO A 72 8.63 -5.69 -18.34
C PRO A 72 7.82 -5.35 -17.08
N ALA A 73 6.51 -5.56 -17.10
CA ALA A 73 5.65 -5.27 -15.96
C ALA A 73 5.99 -6.10 -14.71
N ALA A 74 6.32 -7.38 -14.87
CA ALA A 74 6.73 -8.22 -13.75
C ALA A 74 8.05 -7.75 -13.12
N ARG A 75 8.99 -7.25 -13.93
CA ARG A 75 10.27 -6.70 -13.44
C ARG A 75 10.06 -5.40 -12.66
N ILE A 76 9.14 -4.55 -13.11
CA ILE A 76 8.76 -3.32 -12.38
C ILE A 76 8.20 -3.70 -11.02
N ALA A 77 7.22 -4.61 -10.96
CA ALA A 77 6.65 -5.07 -9.70
C ALA A 77 7.70 -5.66 -8.77
N GLN A 78 8.65 -6.45 -9.31
CA GLN A 78 9.75 -7.03 -8.54
C GLN A 78 10.68 -5.93 -7.98
N ALA A 79 11.12 -4.98 -8.81
CA ALA A 79 11.99 -3.88 -8.39
C ALA A 79 11.33 -3.02 -7.29
N LEU A 80 10.03 -2.73 -7.43
CA LEU A 80 9.27 -2.03 -6.40
C LEU A 80 9.22 -2.84 -5.09
N CYS A 81 8.95 -4.14 -5.17
CA CYS A 81 8.90 -5.03 -4.01
C CYS A 81 10.24 -5.09 -3.28
N ASP A 82 11.33 -5.28 -4.02
CA ASP A 82 12.68 -5.37 -3.48
C ASP A 82 13.15 -4.03 -2.88
N GLY A 83 12.80 -2.91 -3.53
CA GLY A 83 13.09 -1.58 -3.03
C GLY A 83 12.42 -1.27 -1.69
N TYR A 84 11.11 -1.54 -1.60
CA TYR A 84 10.37 -1.38 -0.34
C TYR A 84 10.91 -2.29 0.76
N ARG A 85 11.13 -3.58 0.47
CA ARG A 85 11.66 -4.53 1.45
C ARG A 85 13.02 -4.10 1.96
N THR A 86 13.93 -3.73 1.07
CA THR A 86 15.27 -3.27 1.45
C THR A 86 15.23 -2.03 2.34
N ALA A 87 14.37 -1.05 2.02
CA ALA A 87 14.23 0.14 2.85
C ALA A 87 13.65 -0.20 4.24
N ILE A 88 12.63 -1.06 4.31
CA ILE A 88 12.04 -1.52 5.58
C ILE A 88 13.06 -2.31 6.42
N ASP A 89 13.83 -3.20 5.80
CA ASP A 89 14.83 -4.00 6.50
C ASP A 89 15.95 -3.12 7.07
N ARG A 90 16.39 -2.08 6.35
CA ARG A 90 17.39 -1.10 6.85
C ARG A 90 16.85 -0.32 8.04
N MET A 91 15.61 0.19 7.96
CA MET A 91 14.95 0.86 9.09
C MET A 91 14.82 -0.08 10.30
N THR A 92 14.47 -1.34 10.08
CA THR A 92 14.34 -2.35 11.13
C THR A 92 15.71 -2.67 11.76
N GLY A 93 16.78 -2.68 10.95
CA GLY A 93 18.15 -2.84 11.41
C GLY A 93 18.59 -1.69 12.32
N GLU A 94 18.29 -0.44 11.97
CA GLU A 94 18.53 0.73 12.84
C GLU A 94 17.75 0.62 14.16
N CYS A 95 16.46 0.21 14.08
CA CYS A 95 15.64 -0.02 15.26
C CYS A 95 16.30 -1.03 16.22
N SER A 96 16.77 -2.15 15.67
CA SER A 96 17.50 -3.17 16.43
C SER A 96 18.78 -2.60 17.04
N GLY A 97 19.54 -1.81 16.28
CA GLY A 97 20.81 -1.21 16.71
C GLY A 97 20.68 -0.28 17.92
N ILE A 98 19.54 0.39 18.06
CA ILE A 98 19.26 1.24 19.24
C ILE A 98 18.46 0.50 20.32
N GLY A 99 18.29 -0.83 20.20
CA GLY A 99 17.57 -1.67 21.16
C GLY A 99 16.06 -1.45 21.16
N GLY A 100 15.49 -1.07 20.02
CA GLY A 100 14.04 -0.96 19.85
C GLY A 100 13.38 -2.33 19.69
N HIS A 101 12.15 -2.45 20.15
CA HIS A 101 11.33 -3.64 19.97
C HIS A 101 10.42 -3.55 18.75
N GLY A 102 10.22 -2.35 18.21
CA GLY A 102 9.44 -2.12 16.99
C GLY A 102 9.48 -0.67 16.55
N VAL A 103 8.89 -0.43 15.39
CA VAL A 103 8.75 0.90 14.77
C VAL A 103 7.28 1.25 14.67
N VAL A 104 6.93 2.46 15.11
CA VAL A 104 5.58 3.02 15.06
C VAL A 104 5.60 4.30 14.21
N GLY A 105 4.49 4.57 13.52
CA GLY A 105 4.38 5.73 12.65
C GLY A 105 5.27 5.63 11.41
N ALA A 106 5.55 4.42 10.93
CA ALA A 106 6.38 4.24 9.74
C ALA A 106 5.66 4.80 8.50
N SER A 107 6.29 5.77 7.85
CA SER A 107 5.84 6.40 6.61
C SER A 107 6.74 5.99 5.45
N LEU A 108 6.11 5.50 4.38
CA LEU A 108 6.78 5.02 3.18
C LEU A 108 6.67 6.08 2.08
N HIS A 109 7.80 6.49 1.53
CA HIS A 109 7.88 7.46 0.45
C HIS A 109 8.61 6.86 -0.74
N VAL A 110 8.07 7.07 -1.93
CA VAL A 110 8.69 6.66 -3.19
C VAL A 110 8.81 7.86 -4.09
N THR A 111 10.01 8.09 -4.59
CA THR A 111 10.31 9.15 -5.55
C THR A 111 10.88 8.52 -6.81
N GLU A 112 10.27 8.82 -7.94
CA GLU A 112 10.78 8.43 -9.24
C GLU A 112 11.61 9.59 -9.80
N ASN A 113 12.86 9.27 -10.15
CA ASN A 113 13.74 10.20 -10.83
C ASN A 113 13.83 9.75 -12.28
N PRO A 114 13.20 10.49 -13.21
CA PRO A 114 13.31 10.16 -14.63
C PRO A 114 14.78 10.25 -15.04
N GLY A 115 15.23 9.27 -15.81
CA GLY A 115 16.54 9.31 -16.43
C GLY A 115 16.59 10.37 -17.54
N ASP A 116 17.77 10.73 -17.93
CA ASP A 116 18.04 11.52 -19.13
C ASP A 116 18.66 10.62 -20.23
N ASN A 117 19.17 11.23 -21.29
CA ASN A 117 19.81 10.50 -22.38
C ASN A 117 21.08 9.71 -21.96
N PHE A 118 21.58 9.92 -20.76
CA PHE A 118 22.85 9.36 -20.25
C PHE A 118 22.67 8.56 -18.97
N THR A 119 21.56 8.77 -18.23
CA THR A 119 21.31 8.12 -16.94
C THR A 119 20.02 7.31 -16.99
N ALA A 120 20.02 6.11 -16.42
CA ALA A 120 18.83 5.31 -16.27
C ALA A 120 17.86 5.96 -15.26
N ALA A 121 16.55 5.83 -15.50
CA ALA A 121 15.56 6.19 -14.51
C ALA A 121 15.78 5.40 -13.22
N THR A 122 15.61 6.05 -12.08
CA THR A 122 15.77 5.42 -10.76
C THR A 122 14.52 5.63 -9.91
N VAL A 123 14.29 4.69 -8.99
CA VAL A 123 13.26 4.81 -7.95
C VAL A 123 13.95 4.82 -6.60
N GLU A 124 13.69 5.84 -5.83
CA GLU A 124 14.17 6.00 -4.47
C GLU A 124 13.07 5.62 -3.48
N PHE A 125 13.37 4.73 -2.58
CA PHE A 125 12.50 4.27 -1.50
C PHE A 125 13.02 4.81 -0.17
N LYS A 126 12.16 5.45 0.59
CA LYS A 126 12.47 5.98 1.93
C LYS A 126 11.40 5.52 2.90
N VAL A 127 11.84 5.04 4.05
CA VAL A 127 10.97 4.69 5.16
C VAL A 127 11.50 5.37 6.41
N ILE A 128 10.64 6.10 7.12
CA ILE A 128 10.99 6.81 8.34
C ILE A 128 9.95 6.48 9.41
N GLY A 129 10.38 6.28 10.66
CA GLY A 129 9.48 6.00 11.77
C GLY A 129 10.13 6.26 13.11
N THR A 130 9.42 5.96 14.18
CA THR A 130 9.94 6.05 15.55
C THR A 130 10.10 4.65 16.13
N ALA A 131 11.32 4.31 16.52
CA ALA A 131 11.59 3.09 17.28
C ALA A 131 11.00 3.21 18.68
N VAL A 132 10.36 2.14 19.14
CA VAL A 132 9.75 2.05 20.46
C VAL A 132 10.27 0.84 21.22
N ARG A 133 10.37 0.97 22.55
CA ARG A 133 10.80 -0.09 23.45
C ARG A 133 9.72 -0.37 24.48
N GLY A 134 9.28 -1.61 24.58
CA GLY A 134 8.33 -2.06 25.61
C GLY A 134 9.00 -2.06 26.99
N ARG A 135 8.31 -1.52 27.98
CA ARG A 135 8.79 -1.50 29.37
C ARG A 135 8.84 -2.91 29.94
N GLY A 136 10.00 -3.29 30.46
CA GLY A 136 10.17 -4.61 31.07
C GLY A 136 10.13 -5.79 30.09
N CYS A 137 10.13 -5.54 28.80
CA CYS A 137 10.17 -6.60 27.79
C CYS A 137 11.61 -6.96 27.43
N PRO A 138 11.94 -8.23 27.24
CA PRO A 138 13.23 -8.64 26.71
C PRO A 138 13.38 -8.18 25.23
N PRO A 139 14.61 -8.05 24.71
CA PRO A 139 14.83 -7.76 23.30
C PRO A 139 14.13 -8.77 22.42
N LEU A 140 13.49 -8.28 21.34
CA LEU A 140 12.87 -9.15 20.34
C LEU A 140 13.90 -9.58 19.31
N ALA A 141 13.83 -10.83 18.86
CA ALA A 141 14.69 -11.34 17.78
C ALA A 141 14.50 -10.54 16.48
N ARG A 142 13.28 -10.07 16.23
CA ARG A 142 12.94 -9.19 15.11
C ARG A 142 11.97 -8.11 15.59
N PRO A 143 12.31 -6.82 15.47
CA PRO A 143 11.39 -5.75 15.78
C PRO A 143 10.15 -5.78 14.86
N PHE A 144 8.97 -5.49 15.42
CA PHE A 144 7.79 -5.28 14.60
C PHE A 144 7.86 -3.94 13.86
N THR A 145 7.11 -3.81 12.78
CA THR A 145 6.99 -2.55 12.02
C THR A 145 5.53 -2.19 11.84
N SER A 146 5.17 -0.90 12.03
CA SER A 146 3.80 -0.44 11.96
C SER A 146 3.73 0.95 11.31
N GLY A 147 2.88 1.08 10.29
CA GLY A 147 2.51 2.38 9.72
C GLY A 147 1.39 3.09 10.46
N LEU A 148 0.86 2.50 11.54
CA LEU A 148 -0.16 3.14 12.37
C LEU A 148 0.41 4.34 13.12
N SER A 149 -0.39 5.41 13.27
CA SER A 149 -0.06 6.52 14.14
C SER A 149 0.20 6.04 15.58
N GLY A 150 0.93 6.79 16.38
CA GLY A 150 1.14 6.44 17.79
C GLY A 150 -0.16 6.26 18.58
N SER A 151 -1.19 7.04 18.24
CA SER A 151 -2.52 6.95 18.85
C SER A 151 -3.26 5.69 18.42
N ASP A 152 -3.20 5.32 17.15
CA ASP A 152 -3.87 4.13 16.65
C ASP A 152 -3.16 2.85 17.08
N PHE A 153 -1.82 2.88 17.18
CA PHE A 153 -1.03 1.83 17.79
C PHE A 153 -1.46 1.56 19.24
N ALA A 154 -1.61 2.63 20.05
CA ALA A 154 -2.05 2.48 21.42
C ALA A 154 -3.46 1.88 21.51
N LYS A 155 -4.42 2.35 20.71
CA LYS A 155 -5.78 1.80 20.64
C LYS A 155 -5.78 0.33 20.22
N LEU A 156 -4.96 -0.02 19.20
CA LEU A 156 -4.82 -1.39 18.73
C LEU A 156 -4.45 -2.34 19.88
N LEU A 157 -3.43 -1.95 20.68
CA LEU A 157 -2.98 -2.73 21.83
C LEU A 157 -4.05 -2.83 22.92
N MET A 158 -4.76 -1.74 23.20
CA MET A 158 -5.85 -1.73 24.18
C MET A 158 -6.99 -2.67 23.79
N ASP A 159 -7.26 -2.82 22.50
CA ASP A 159 -8.28 -3.74 21.95
C ASP A 159 -7.79 -5.20 21.84
N GLY A 160 -6.55 -5.48 22.24
CA GLY A 160 -6.00 -6.83 22.28
C GLY A 160 -5.42 -7.32 20.97
N TRP A 161 -4.98 -6.41 20.14
CA TRP A 161 -4.26 -6.70 18.90
C TRP A 161 -2.82 -6.19 18.97
N VAL A 162 -1.94 -6.79 18.19
CA VAL A 162 -0.54 -6.37 18.04
C VAL A 162 -0.21 -6.20 16.57
N PRO A 163 0.64 -5.24 16.21
CA PRO A 163 1.21 -5.19 14.86
C PRO A 163 2.21 -6.33 14.67
N ALA A 164 2.09 -7.04 13.57
CA ALA A 164 3.03 -8.08 13.15
C ALA A 164 4.10 -7.52 12.22
N GLY A 165 3.74 -6.57 11.35
CA GLY A 165 4.67 -5.94 10.41
C GLY A 165 3.97 -5.11 9.35
N ILE A 166 4.75 -4.35 8.58
CA ILE A 166 4.26 -3.68 7.38
C ILE A 166 4.00 -4.73 6.31
N ALA A 167 2.78 -4.75 5.79
CA ALA A 167 2.36 -5.62 4.70
C ALA A 167 2.30 -4.82 3.40
N LEU A 168 2.78 -5.44 2.31
CA LEU A 168 2.86 -4.86 0.98
C LEU A 168 2.15 -5.76 -0.02
N GLY A 169 1.33 -5.15 -0.88
CA GLY A 169 0.75 -5.80 -2.05
C GLY A 169 1.10 -4.98 -3.29
N ILE A 170 1.95 -5.50 -4.17
CA ILE A 170 2.46 -4.77 -5.32
C ILE A 170 2.18 -5.58 -6.58
N SER A 171 1.58 -4.94 -7.57
CA SER A 171 1.30 -5.53 -8.88
C SER A 171 1.56 -4.54 -9.98
N ALA A 172 1.99 -5.04 -11.13
CA ALA A 172 2.08 -4.26 -12.36
C ALA A 172 1.67 -5.14 -13.54
N ALA A 173 1.01 -4.53 -14.52
CA ALA A 173 0.62 -5.18 -15.77
C ALA A 173 0.71 -4.20 -16.93
N GLY A 174 0.90 -4.73 -18.15
CA GLY A 174 0.99 -3.94 -19.38
C GLY A 174 -0.12 -4.31 -20.36
N LEU A 175 -0.55 -3.32 -21.13
CA LEU A 175 -1.49 -3.45 -22.24
C LEU A 175 -0.92 -2.70 -23.43
N HIS A 176 -0.88 -3.34 -24.59
CA HIS A 176 -0.54 -2.69 -25.86
C HIS A 176 -1.82 -2.21 -26.55
N ASP A 177 -1.78 -1.02 -27.13
CA ASP A 177 -2.88 -0.52 -27.94
C ASP A 177 -3.10 -1.41 -29.17
N THR A 178 -4.35 -1.74 -29.38
CA THR A 178 -4.84 -2.44 -30.57
C THR A 178 -5.84 -1.57 -31.29
N LEU A 179 -6.19 -1.93 -32.52
CA LEU A 179 -7.25 -1.24 -33.25
C LEU A 179 -8.57 -1.15 -32.46
N VAL A 180 -8.82 -2.10 -31.55
CA VAL A 180 -10.01 -2.10 -30.69
C VAL A 180 -9.90 -1.06 -29.57
N THR A 181 -8.70 -0.85 -28.99
CA THR A 181 -8.48 0.18 -27.97
C THR A 181 -8.49 1.57 -28.57
N THR A 182 -7.96 1.72 -29.78
CA THR A 182 -7.91 3.00 -30.50
C THR A 182 -9.23 3.36 -31.21
N SER A 183 -10.07 2.38 -31.58
CA SER A 183 -11.39 2.64 -32.16
C SER A 183 -12.39 3.25 -31.16
N SER A 184 -12.11 3.17 -29.89
CA SER A 184 -12.80 3.94 -28.84
C SER A 184 -12.30 5.40 -28.75
N GLY A 185 -11.40 5.82 -29.62
CA GLY A 185 -10.74 7.13 -29.67
C GLY A 185 -11.66 8.26 -30.18
N PRO A 186 -11.09 9.47 -30.43
CA PRO A 186 -11.82 10.74 -30.60
C PRO A 186 -12.82 10.81 -31.77
N TRP A 187 -12.86 9.79 -32.61
CA TRP A 187 -13.86 9.63 -33.68
C TRP A 187 -15.10 8.83 -33.26
N GLY A 188 -15.09 8.27 -32.02
CA GLY A 188 -16.26 7.64 -31.42
C GLY A 188 -17.20 8.69 -30.84
N THR A 189 -18.49 8.46 -30.94
CA THR A 189 -19.55 9.36 -30.47
C THR A 189 -19.56 9.45 -28.93
N GLY A 190 -18.89 10.46 -28.37
CA GLY A 190 -19.02 10.85 -26.97
C GLY A 190 -17.94 10.30 -26.02
N ASN A 191 -18.03 10.71 -24.76
CA ASN A 191 -17.17 10.28 -23.65
C ASN A 191 -17.56 8.84 -23.25
N ALA A 192 -16.98 7.83 -23.89
CA ALA A 192 -17.22 6.44 -23.55
C ALA A 192 -16.04 5.87 -22.73
N GLU A 193 -16.36 4.95 -21.82
CA GLU A 193 -15.38 4.18 -21.10
C GLU A 193 -14.51 3.36 -22.08
N VAL A 194 -13.22 3.22 -21.80
CA VAL A 194 -12.33 2.31 -22.50
C VAL A 194 -12.19 1.01 -21.71
N PRO A 195 -12.98 -0.05 -22.06
CA PRO A 195 -13.07 -1.26 -21.24
C PRO A 195 -11.73 -1.96 -21.00
N ALA A 196 -10.80 -1.87 -21.98
CA ALA A 196 -9.48 -2.47 -21.87
C ALA A 196 -8.65 -1.83 -20.74
N TYR A 197 -8.71 -0.51 -20.58
CA TYR A 197 -7.99 0.20 -19.53
C TYR A 197 -8.63 -0.03 -18.16
N THR A 198 -9.96 -0.03 -18.09
CA THR A 198 -10.68 -0.39 -16.85
C THR A 198 -10.33 -1.80 -16.42
N SER A 199 -10.27 -2.75 -17.35
CA SER A 199 -9.88 -4.13 -17.06
C SER A 199 -8.43 -4.23 -16.59
N LEU A 200 -7.50 -3.47 -17.18
CA LEU A 200 -6.10 -3.40 -16.75
C LEU A 200 -5.99 -2.92 -15.30
N MET A 201 -6.66 -1.81 -14.98
CA MET A 201 -6.66 -1.25 -13.61
C MET A 201 -7.31 -2.20 -12.61
N ALA A 202 -8.42 -2.83 -12.96
CA ALA A 202 -9.09 -3.82 -12.11
C ALA A 202 -8.19 -5.03 -11.83
N HIS A 203 -7.48 -5.51 -12.85
CA HIS A 203 -6.55 -6.63 -12.73
C HIS A 203 -5.40 -6.34 -11.76
N VAL A 204 -4.67 -5.24 -11.96
CA VAL A 204 -3.54 -4.91 -11.08
C VAL A 204 -3.98 -4.65 -9.64
N ARG A 205 -5.16 -4.04 -9.45
CA ARG A 205 -5.73 -3.84 -8.11
C ARG A 205 -6.05 -5.16 -7.43
N GLN A 206 -6.70 -6.08 -8.13
CA GLN A 206 -7.07 -7.38 -7.58
C GLN A 206 -5.85 -8.21 -7.23
N ASP A 207 -4.85 -8.23 -8.10
CA ASP A 207 -3.61 -8.96 -7.87
C ASP A 207 -2.81 -8.35 -6.72
N ALA A 208 -2.70 -7.01 -6.62
CA ALA A 208 -2.06 -6.36 -5.49
C ALA A 208 -2.74 -6.71 -4.15
N ARG A 209 -4.09 -6.82 -4.12
CA ARG A 209 -4.82 -7.28 -2.93
C ARG A 209 -4.47 -8.73 -2.57
N SER A 210 -4.45 -9.62 -3.55
CA SER A 210 -4.09 -11.02 -3.31
C SER A 210 -2.67 -11.17 -2.75
N ARG A 211 -1.73 -10.36 -3.23
CA ARG A 211 -0.35 -10.31 -2.71
C ARG A 211 -0.28 -9.73 -1.31
N LEU A 212 -1.06 -8.69 -1.03
CA LEU A 212 -1.17 -8.16 0.32
C LEU A 212 -1.67 -9.23 1.30
N GLU A 213 -2.71 -9.98 0.94
CA GLU A 213 -3.23 -11.09 1.75
C GLU A 213 -2.19 -12.20 1.94
N GLN A 214 -1.39 -12.47 0.93
CA GLN A 214 -0.28 -13.40 1.04
C GLN A 214 0.76 -12.91 2.04
N THR A 215 1.18 -11.64 1.95
CA THR A 215 2.14 -11.03 2.90
C THR A 215 1.62 -11.07 4.33
N VAL A 216 0.32 -10.80 4.54
CA VAL A 216 -0.33 -10.90 5.86
C VAL A 216 -0.22 -12.31 6.43
N ARG A 217 -0.48 -13.34 5.61
CA ARG A 217 -0.33 -14.75 6.01
C ARG A 217 1.12 -15.12 6.33
N GLU A 218 2.08 -14.64 5.53
CA GLU A 218 3.53 -14.86 5.75
C GLU A 218 4.00 -14.24 7.07
N LEU A 219 3.40 -13.12 7.47
CA LEU A 219 3.66 -12.47 8.77
C LEU A 219 2.95 -13.17 9.94
N GLY A 220 2.17 -14.21 9.69
CA GLY A 220 1.39 -14.91 10.72
C GLY A 220 0.29 -14.06 11.34
N ALA A 221 -0.23 -13.08 10.60
CA ALA A 221 -1.23 -12.13 11.08
C ALA A 221 -2.66 -12.57 10.71
N ASP A 222 -3.64 -12.09 11.49
CA ASP A 222 -5.05 -12.39 11.30
C ASP A 222 -5.76 -11.40 10.36
N GLY A 223 -5.15 -10.22 10.14
CA GLY A 223 -5.72 -9.16 9.32
C GLY A 223 -4.74 -8.05 8.99
N VAL A 224 -5.21 -7.03 8.29
CA VAL A 224 -4.42 -5.86 7.90
C VAL A 224 -5.24 -4.58 8.01
N VAL A 225 -4.62 -3.55 8.59
CA VAL A 225 -5.11 -2.17 8.52
C VAL A 225 -4.42 -1.51 7.34
N VAL A 226 -5.16 -1.27 6.25
CA VAL A 226 -4.63 -0.65 5.04
C VAL A 226 -4.38 0.83 5.31
N SER A 227 -3.17 1.30 5.04
CA SER A 227 -2.75 2.69 5.22
C SER A 227 -2.88 3.51 3.93
N ALA A 228 -2.52 2.90 2.79
CA ALA A 228 -2.58 3.56 1.50
C ALA A 228 -2.77 2.56 0.36
N MET A 229 -3.39 3.05 -0.70
CA MET A 229 -3.46 2.37 -1.99
C MET A 229 -3.17 3.37 -3.10
N THR A 230 -2.16 3.10 -3.90
CA THR A 230 -1.81 3.89 -5.08
C THR A 230 -2.05 3.07 -6.33
N LEU A 231 -2.69 3.67 -7.30
CA LEU A 231 -2.87 3.12 -8.65
C LEU A 231 -2.34 4.14 -9.65
N ARG A 232 -1.37 3.74 -10.46
CA ARG A 232 -0.76 4.60 -11.47
C ARG A 232 -0.87 3.94 -12.83
N VAL A 233 -1.07 4.76 -13.85
CA VAL A 233 -1.01 4.33 -15.25
C VAL A 233 -0.03 5.22 -15.99
N ARG A 234 0.88 4.61 -16.74
CA ARG A 234 1.83 5.29 -17.63
C ARG A 234 1.56 4.83 -19.05
N SER A 235 1.81 5.71 -19.99
CA SER A 235 1.66 5.42 -21.42
C SER A 235 2.93 5.85 -22.12
N ASP A 236 3.57 4.91 -22.81
CA ASP A 236 4.78 5.14 -23.59
C ASP A 236 4.53 4.79 -25.07
N ALA A 237 5.19 5.50 -25.99
CA ALA A 237 5.15 5.14 -27.39
C ALA A 237 5.72 3.73 -27.61
N CYS A 238 5.02 2.90 -28.34
CA CYS A 238 5.51 1.55 -28.61
C CYS A 238 6.65 1.59 -29.65
N HIS A 239 7.83 1.12 -29.26
CA HIS A 239 8.98 1.08 -30.17
C HIS A 239 8.82 0.05 -31.29
N ALA A 240 8.02 -0.99 -31.09
CA ALA A 240 7.77 -2.02 -32.09
C ALA A 240 6.68 -1.64 -33.10
N HIS A 241 5.76 -0.77 -32.71
CA HIS A 241 4.63 -0.32 -33.52
C HIS A 241 4.49 1.20 -33.40
N PRO A 242 5.05 1.98 -34.31
CA PRO A 242 5.13 3.45 -34.21
C PRO A 242 3.77 4.16 -34.10
N ALA A 243 2.68 3.51 -34.50
CA ALA A 243 1.32 4.03 -34.39
C ALA A 243 0.58 3.58 -33.11
N GLY A 244 1.23 2.80 -32.24
CA GLY A 244 0.65 2.26 -31.01
C GLY A 244 1.32 2.82 -29.77
N ALA A 245 0.62 2.72 -28.63
CA ALA A 245 1.16 3.01 -27.33
C ALA A 245 1.09 1.76 -26.42
N ASP A 246 2.04 1.67 -25.51
CA ASP A 246 2.05 0.68 -24.45
C ASP A 246 1.59 1.35 -23.15
N HIS A 247 0.63 0.75 -22.48
CA HIS A 247 0.09 1.23 -21.22
C HIS A 247 0.52 0.30 -20.10
N PHE A 248 1.11 0.86 -19.06
CA PHE A 248 1.54 0.13 -17.88
C PHE A 248 0.77 0.64 -16.67
N ALA A 249 0.03 -0.26 -16.03
CA ALA A 249 -0.60 0.03 -14.75
C ALA A 249 0.17 -0.62 -13.62
N GLU A 250 0.31 0.08 -12.51
CA GLU A 250 0.87 -0.43 -11.26
C GLU A 250 -0.07 -0.13 -10.11
N ALA A 251 -0.18 -1.07 -9.19
CA ALA A 251 -0.90 -0.91 -7.94
C ALA A 251 0.02 -1.24 -6.77
N VAL A 252 0.07 -0.34 -5.79
CA VAL A 252 0.81 -0.53 -4.54
C VAL A 252 -0.16 -0.35 -3.40
N ILE A 253 -0.32 -1.37 -2.56
CA ILE A 253 -1.12 -1.32 -1.34
C ILE A 253 -0.18 -1.52 -0.17
N THR A 254 -0.25 -0.62 0.80
CA THR A 254 0.53 -0.70 2.04
C THR A 254 -0.41 -0.75 3.24
N GLY A 255 -0.02 -1.48 4.27
CA GLY A 255 -0.78 -1.56 5.51
C GLY A 255 0.03 -2.15 6.64
N THR A 256 -0.57 -2.20 7.81
CA THR A 256 -0.01 -2.88 8.99
C THR A 256 -0.75 -4.18 9.21
N ALA A 257 -0.04 -5.29 9.09
CA ALA A 257 -0.56 -6.60 9.45
C ALA A 257 -0.74 -6.68 10.97
N VAL A 258 -1.88 -7.19 11.43
CA VAL A 258 -2.26 -7.22 12.84
C VAL A 258 -2.66 -8.63 13.27
N ALA A 259 -2.21 -9.04 14.45
CA ALA A 259 -2.52 -10.32 15.05
C ALA A 259 -3.18 -10.15 16.43
N ARG A 260 -4.02 -11.09 16.84
CA ARG A 260 -4.62 -11.07 18.17
C ARG A 260 -3.65 -11.60 19.20
N PHE A 261 -3.73 -11.07 20.42
CA PHE A 261 -3.05 -11.70 21.55
C PHE A 261 -3.60 -13.10 21.78
N ALA A 262 -2.76 -14.10 21.68
CA ALA A 262 -3.09 -15.47 22.12
C ALA A 262 -3.31 -15.43 23.64
N GLY A 263 -4.54 -15.58 24.09
CA GLY A 263 -4.85 -15.66 25.52
C GLY A 263 -5.89 -14.68 26.05
N ARG A 264 -6.24 -13.62 25.30
CA ARG A 264 -7.39 -12.81 25.71
C ARG A 264 -8.68 -13.55 25.33
N ARG A 265 -9.50 -13.89 26.31
CA ARG A 265 -10.84 -14.42 26.13
C ARG A 265 -11.53 -13.59 25.05
N LYS A 266 -12.06 -14.27 24.03
CA LYS A 266 -12.86 -13.68 22.97
C LYS A 266 -13.81 -12.66 23.59
N ALA A 267 -13.55 -11.38 23.40
CA ALA A 267 -14.52 -10.37 23.78
C ALA A 267 -15.86 -10.76 23.13
N PRO A 268 -16.98 -10.66 23.83
CA PRO A 268 -18.27 -10.94 23.22
C PRO A 268 -18.31 -10.11 21.94
N ARG A 269 -18.58 -10.80 20.83
CA ARG A 269 -18.72 -10.16 19.52
C ARG A 269 -19.69 -9.00 19.73
N PRO A 270 -19.33 -7.74 19.43
CA PRO A 270 -20.30 -6.67 19.51
C PRO A 270 -21.51 -7.15 18.70
N PRO A 271 -22.74 -6.94 19.18
CA PRO A 271 -23.92 -7.35 18.45
C PRO A 271 -23.75 -6.79 17.04
N SER A 272 -23.87 -7.67 16.05
CA SER A 272 -23.84 -7.24 14.64
C SER A 272 -24.74 -6.03 14.57
N LEU A 273 -24.22 -4.90 14.09
CA LEU A 273 -25.03 -3.72 13.82
C LEU A 273 -26.28 -4.24 13.12
N ALA A 274 -27.43 -4.11 13.77
CA ALA A 274 -28.69 -4.46 13.15
C ALA A 274 -28.80 -3.56 11.94
N VAL A 275 -28.61 -4.13 10.75
CA VAL A 275 -28.92 -3.46 9.51
C VAL A 275 -30.43 -3.38 9.51
N LEU A 276 -30.99 -2.27 9.98
CA LEU A 276 -32.39 -1.94 9.77
C LEU A 276 -32.57 -1.78 8.27
N PRO A 277 -33.32 -2.66 7.61
CA PRO A 277 -33.67 -2.43 6.21
C PRO A 277 -34.45 -1.12 6.16
N LEU A 278 -33.96 -0.16 5.38
CA LEU A 278 -34.67 1.13 5.17
C LEU A 278 -36.03 0.99 4.53
N ASP A 279 -36.36 -0.19 4.03
CA ASP A 279 -37.61 -0.50 3.32
C ASP A 279 -38.69 -1.09 4.21
N ALA A 280 -38.44 -1.28 5.51
CA ALA A 280 -39.48 -1.76 6.45
C ALA A 280 -40.43 -0.66 6.98
N GLY A 281 -40.33 0.55 6.41
CA GLY A 281 -41.28 1.64 6.60
C GLY A 281 -42.41 1.51 5.61
N GLY A 282 -43.36 0.64 5.92
CA GLY A 282 -44.69 0.73 5.30
C GLY A 282 -45.25 2.14 5.47
N ALA A 283 -45.84 2.62 4.41
CA ALA A 283 -46.59 3.86 4.36
C ALA A 283 -47.55 3.99 5.55
N GLN A 284 -47.18 4.84 6.52
CA GLN A 284 -48.17 5.50 7.38
C GLN A 284 -47.50 6.67 8.06
N ASP A 285 -48.15 7.83 7.91
CA ASP A 285 -47.90 9.12 8.55
C ASP A 285 -46.76 9.99 7.96
N SER A 286 -47.03 10.50 6.76
CA SER A 286 -46.43 11.79 6.37
C SER A 286 -47.07 12.88 7.25
N PRO A 287 -46.26 13.68 8.00
CA PRO A 287 -46.80 14.86 8.67
C PRO A 287 -47.28 15.83 7.59
N SER A 288 -48.57 16.12 7.59
CA SER A 288 -49.20 17.13 6.75
C SER A 288 -48.70 18.51 7.13
N TRP A 289 -47.88 19.13 6.30
CA TRP A 289 -47.53 20.55 6.42
C TRP A 289 -48.77 21.39 6.18
N PRO A 290 -49.10 22.37 7.03
CA PRO A 290 -50.22 23.28 6.79
C PRO A 290 -49.97 24.10 5.52
N ARG A 291 -50.88 23.96 4.57
CA ARG A 291 -50.91 24.80 3.36
C ARG A 291 -51.29 26.23 3.76
N THR A 292 -50.39 27.14 3.50
CA THR A 292 -50.72 28.57 3.61
C THR A 292 -51.74 28.95 2.55
N PRO A 293 -52.82 29.68 2.88
CA PRO A 293 -53.83 30.08 1.87
C PRO A 293 -53.27 31.17 0.96
N PRO A 294 -53.65 31.22 -0.32
CA PRO A 294 -53.28 32.28 -1.24
C PRO A 294 -53.96 33.61 -0.90
N ARG A 295 -53.20 34.69 -1.03
CA ARG A 295 -53.73 36.05 -1.14
C ARG A 295 -53.97 36.38 -2.59
#